data_1bdb9df4f246e0b1acd1429073a106f5
#
_entry.id   1bdb9df4f246e0b1acd1429073a106f5
#
_cell.length_a   1.000
_cell.length_b   1.000
_cell.length_c   1.000
_cell.angle_alpha   90.00
_cell.angle_beta   90.00
_cell.angle_gamma   90.00
#
_symmetry.space_group_name_H-M   'P 1'
#
loop_
_entity.id
_entity.type
_entity.pdbx_description
1 polymer ?
#
loop_
_entity_poly.entity_id
_entity_poly.type
_entity_poly.pdbx_seq_one_letter_code
_entity_poly.pdbx_strand_id
1 'polypeptide(L)'
;MTKKIIMGVTDLSFHRTTASLVANVLKAMGFEVERIFSPHQENFEKLKTGQVDMLSSAWLPSSHGIYKAGVEEVEPLIELGLHYEPYALWGVPDYVPEAAVSEVFDLLKAEVVKKMNSTIQGINPGAGITRFSIQVMKDYGLSDAGYQFFPGSEDDCFSAFESAVANKEWVVVPLWKPQFLHYRYDIRELKEPKGLLGIVDRAVLLLRDDKKHLFSEQQIQKLDSLRFSNDIIADLDYKVCREGKPQDQVTHDWLIENGLI
;
A
#
# COMPACT_ATOMS: atom_id res chain seq x y z
N MET A 1 15.32 0.01 32.09
CA MET A 1 15.66 0.77 30.86
C MET A 1 14.55 0.54 29.86
N THR A 2 14.03 1.58 29.25
CA THR A 2 13.02 1.48 28.18
C THR A 2 13.68 0.84 26.97
N LYS A 3 13.07 -0.19 26.39
CA LYS A 3 13.57 -0.84 25.19
C LYS A 3 13.23 0.03 23.97
N LYS A 4 14.19 0.25 23.09
CA LYS A 4 14.02 1.04 21.86
C LYS A 4 13.88 0.12 20.67
N ILE A 5 12.98 0.46 19.74
CA ILE A 5 12.77 -0.18 18.43
C ILE A 5 12.83 0.89 17.34
N ILE A 6 13.60 0.61 16.30
CA ILE A 6 13.66 1.41 15.08
C ILE A 6 12.81 0.72 14.01
N MET A 7 11.72 1.39 13.62
CA MET A 7 10.75 0.86 12.65
C MET A 7 10.93 1.53 11.29
N GLY A 8 11.22 0.74 10.26
CA GLY A 8 11.16 1.19 8.87
C GLY A 8 9.72 1.32 8.40
N VAL A 9 9.42 2.38 7.70
CA VAL A 9 8.08 2.70 7.17
C VAL A 9 8.23 3.11 5.72
N THR A 10 7.54 2.43 4.83
CA THR A 10 7.44 2.87 3.43
C THR A 10 6.71 4.21 3.38
N ASP A 11 7.31 5.18 2.69
CA ASP A 11 6.87 6.57 2.71
C ASP A 11 5.66 6.82 1.78
N LEU A 12 4.54 6.17 2.13
CA LEU A 12 3.21 6.32 1.54
C LEU A 12 2.18 6.47 2.66
N SER A 13 1.09 7.17 2.40
CA SER A 13 0.13 7.60 3.42
C SER A 13 -0.43 6.45 4.25
N PHE A 14 -0.97 5.42 3.61
CA PHE A 14 -1.55 4.24 4.27
C PHE A 14 -0.52 3.38 5.00
N HIS A 15 0.74 3.32 4.53
CA HIS A 15 1.84 2.68 5.25
C HIS A 15 2.20 3.45 6.52
N ARG A 16 2.21 4.78 6.46
CA ARG A 16 2.43 5.63 7.64
C ARG A 16 1.30 5.43 8.66
N THR A 17 0.05 5.31 8.20
CA THR A 17 -1.13 5.06 9.05
C THR A 17 -1.03 3.69 9.72
N THR A 18 -0.69 2.63 8.99
CA THR A 18 -0.47 1.29 9.56
C THR A 18 0.69 1.28 10.55
N ALA A 19 1.80 1.95 10.22
CA ALA A 19 2.96 2.05 11.11
C ALA A 19 2.63 2.81 12.40
N SER A 20 1.76 3.82 12.33
CA SER A 20 1.29 4.55 13.52
C SER A 20 0.45 3.66 14.44
N LEU A 21 -0.43 2.82 13.89
CA LEU A 21 -1.18 1.82 14.68
C LEU A 21 -0.20 0.89 15.43
N VAL A 22 0.75 0.30 14.73
CA VAL A 22 1.74 -0.62 15.32
C VAL A 22 2.63 0.09 16.32
N ALA A 23 3.08 1.31 16.03
CA ALA A 23 3.89 2.11 16.94
C ALA A 23 3.17 2.43 18.25
N ASN A 24 1.86 2.75 18.20
CA ASN A 24 1.06 2.98 19.40
C ASN A 24 0.88 1.70 20.23
N VAL A 25 0.70 0.54 19.60
CA VAL A 25 0.70 -0.76 20.30
C VAL A 25 2.06 -1.04 20.97
N LEU A 26 3.17 -0.80 20.27
CA LEU A 26 4.51 -0.97 20.84
C LEU A 26 4.76 -0.02 22.01
N LYS A 27 4.33 1.25 21.91
CA LYS A 27 4.42 2.21 23.02
C LYS A 27 3.61 1.75 24.24
N ALA A 28 2.40 1.22 24.03
CA ALA A 28 1.58 0.63 25.09
C ALA A 28 2.26 -0.60 25.74
N MET A 29 3.10 -1.33 25.00
CA MET A 29 3.94 -2.42 25.52
C MET A 29 5.21 -1.95 26.25
N GLY A 30 5.46 -0.63 26.33
CA GLY A 30 6.60 -0.04 27.02
C GLY A 30 7.85 0.18 26.16
N PHE A 31 7.73 0.13 24.83
CA PHE A 31 8.84 0.45 23.94
C PHE A 31 8.90 1.95 23.62
N GLU A 32 10.11 2.44 23.42
CA GLU A 32 10.37 3.68 22.68
C GLU A 32 10.44 3.32 21.19
N VAL A 33 9.67 4.00 20.35
CA VAL A 33 9.59 3.71 18.91
C VAL A 33 10.07 4.89 18.10
N GLU A 34 11.14 4.68 17.35
CA GLU A 34 11.61 5.58 16.32
C GLU A 34 11.13 5.08 14.95
N ARG A 35 10.57 5.97 14.13
CA ARG A 35 10.12 5.62 12.76
C ARG A 35 11.03 6.28 11.73
N ILE A 36 11.55 5.50 10.78
CA ILE A 36 12.34 5.96 9.65
C ILE A 36 11.54 5.77 8.38
N PHE A 37 11.29 6.85 7.67
CA PHE A 37 10.51 6.85 6.42
C PHE A 37 11.44 6.78 5.22
N SER A 38 11.18 5.87 4.29
CA SER A 38 11.99 5.67 3.09
C SER A 38 11.16 5.07 1.96
N PRO A 39 11.61 5.20 0.69
CA PRO A 39 11.03 4.44 -0.41
C PRO A 39 11.12 2.93 -0.19
N HIS A 40 10.30 2.17 -0.91
CA HIS A 40 10.17 0.70 -0.74
C HIS A 40 11.51 -0.02 -0.65
N GLN A 41 12.32 0.03 -1.70
CA GLN A 41 13.59 -0.70 -1.76
C GLN A 41 14.57 -0.27 -0.66
N GLU A 42 14.69 1.02 -0.42
CA GLU A 42 15.60 1.56 0.61
C GLU A 42 15.24 1.08 2.01
N ASN A 43 13.94 0.93 2.31
CA ASN A 43 13.48 0.39 3.59
C ASN A 43 13.94 -1.07 3.80
N PHE A 44 13.86 -1.90 2.76
CA PHE A 44 14.35 -3.28 2.85
C PHE A 44 15.88 -3.34 2.95
N GLU A 45 16.61 -2.45 2.29
CA GLU A 45 18.07 -2.34 2.47
C GLU A 45 18.42 -1.91 3.89
N LYS A 46 17.68 -0.99 4.50
CA LYS A 46 17.85 -0.62 5.92
C LYS A 46 17.55 -1.78 6.86
N LEU A 47 16.53 -2.61 6.57
CA LEU A 47 16.24 -3.81 7.32
C LEU A 47 17.38 -4.84 7.18
N LYS A 48 17.89 -5.04 5.95
CA LYS A 48 19.03 -5.93 5.64
C LYS A 48 20.28 -5.56 6.42
N THR A 49 20.59 -4.26 6.49
CA THR A 49 21.82 -3.75 7.14
C THR A 49 21.67 -3.49 8.64
N GLY A 50 20.49 -3.71 9.22
CA GLY A 50 20.24 -3.47 10.66
C GLY A 50 20.13 -2.00 11.05
N GLN A 51 19.90 -1.10 10.08
CA GLN A 51 19.60 0.31 10.36
C GLN A 51 18.15 0.47 10.88
N VAL A 52 17.28 -0.47 10.58
CA VAL A 52 15.97 -0.64 11.21
C VAL A 52 15.84 -2.06 11.76
N ASP A 53 15.10 -2.20 12.85
CA ASP A 53 14.91 -3.46 13.56
C ASP A 53 13.71 -4.25 13.03
N MET A 54 12.71 -3.52 12.54
CA MET A 54 11.50 -4.07 11.95
C MET A 54 10.99 -3.20 10.81
N LEU A 55 10.17 -3.77 9.94
CA LEU A 55 9.49 -3.06 8.87
C LEU A 55 7.98 -3.24 9.00
N SER A 56 7.26 -2.14 9.04
CA SER A 56 5.79 -2.16 9.09
C SER A 56 5.19 -2.36 7.72
N SER A 57 4.12 -3.17 7.66
CA SER A 57 3.25 -3.30 6.50
C SER A 57 3.95 -3.80 5.23
N ALA A 58 4.74 -4.88 5.35
CA ALA A 58 5.25 -5.58 4.18
C ALA A 58 4.11 -6.35 3.49
N TRP A 59 3.92 -6.17 2.19
CA TRP A 59 2.88 -6.82 1.39
C TRP A 59 3.45 -8.03 0.65
N LEU A 60 3.07 -9.22 1.07
CA LEU A 60 3.65 -10.49 0.63
C LEU A 60 2.59 -11.43 0.05
N PRO A 61 2.90 -12.19 -1.00
CA PRO A 61 4.22 -12.30 -1.64
C PRO A 61 4.42 -11.36 -2.83
N SER A 62 3.36 -10.77 -3.43
CA SER A 62 3.44 -10.18 -4.77
C SER A 62 4.21 -8.86 -4.80
N SER A 63 3.88 -7.95 -3.88
CA SER A 63 4.39 -6.58 -3.94
C SER A 63 5.82 -6.46 -3.42
N HIS A 64 6.12 -7.07 -2.26
CA HIS A 64 7.40 -6.90 -1.58
C HIS A 64 8.23 -8.18 -1.44
N GLY A 65 7.74 -9.33 -1.94
CA GLY A 65 8.45 -10.61 -1.81
C GLY A 65 9.86 -10.59 -2.40
N ILE A 66 10.07 -9.91 -3.51
CA ILE A 66 11.41 -9.76 -4.12
C ILE A 66 12.40 -9.04 -3.19
N TYR A 67 11.94 -8.03 -2.45
CA TYR A 67 12.77 -7.31 -1.50
C TYR A 67 13.05 -8.13 -0.23
N LYS A 68 12.00 -8.80 0.29
CA LYS A 68 12.12 -9.70 1.44
C LYS A 68 13.15 -10.80 1.19
N ALA A 69 13.07 -11.46 0.03
CA ALA A 69 14.04 -12.50 -0.35
C ALA A 69 15.49 -12.00 -0.31
N GLY A 70 15.75 -10.77 -0.79
CA GLY A 70 17.06 -10.16 -0.72
C GLY A 70 17.55 -9.85 0.70
N VAL A 71 16.65 -9.59 1.66
CA VAL A 71 17.01 -9.46 3.09
C VAL A 71 17.37 -10.82 3.67
N GLU A 72 16.56 -11.85 3.40
CA GLU A 72 16.72 -13.20 3.97
C GLU A 72 17.98 -13.93 3.48
N GLU A 73 18.66 -13.45 2.45
CA GLU A 73 20.01 -13.91 2.09
C GLU A 73 21.05 -13.62 3.19
N VAL A 74 20.80 -12.63 4.06
CA VAL A 74 21.77 -12.13 5.04
C VAL A 74 21.23 -12.22 6.48
N GLU A 75 19.95 -11.94 6.66
CA GLU A 75 19.31 -11.85 7.97
C GLU A 75 17.95 -12.56 7.97
N PRO A 76 17.75 -13.59 8.79
CA PRO A 76 16.43 -14.21 8.94
C PRO A 76 15.39 -13.24 9.46
N LEU A 77 14.16 -13.35 8.93
CA LEU A 77 13.04 -12.49 9.30
C LEU A 77 11.93 -13.30 9.95
N ILE A 78 11.28 -12.71 10.93
CA ILE A 78 10.06 -13.20 11.55
C ILE A 78 8.90 -12.42 10.97
N GLU A 79 7.96 -13.11 10.32
CA GLU A 79 6.70 -12.53 9.88
C GLU A 79 5.70 -12.54 11.03
N LEU A 80 5.09 -11.39 11.34
CA LEU A 80 4.07 -11.25 12.37
C LEU A 80 2.79 -10.66 11.77
N GLY A 81 1.70 -11.31 12.04
CA GLY A 81 0.37 -10.91 11.57
C GLY A 81 -0.06 -11.59 10.29
N LEU A 82 -1.22 -11.31 9.99
CA LEU A 82 -1.95 -10.86 8.85
C LEU A 82 -2.71 -9.62 9.31
N HIS A 83 -2.17 -8.43 9.12
CA HIS A 83 -2.80 -7.22 9.63
C HIS A 83 -4.01 -6.82 8.77
N TYR A 84 -3.90 -6.94 7.45
CA TYR A 84 -4.96 -6.75 6.46
C TYR A 84 -4.55 -7.42 5.13
N GLU A 85 -5.45 -7.46 4.16
CA GLU A 85 -5.27 -8.16 2.88
C GLU A 85 -5.23 -7.16 1.70
N PRO A 86 -4.06 -6.56 1.44
CA PRO A 86 -3.91 -5.59 0.37
C PRO A 86 -3.85 -6.24 -1.00
N TYR A 87 -4.25 -5.49 -2.03
CA TYR A 87 -4.07 -5.90 -3.42
C TYR A 87 -3.98 -4.70 -4.37
N ALA A 88 -3.33 -4.92 -5.51
CA ALA A 88 -3.24 -3.96 -6.59
C ALA A 88 -4.43 -4.09 -7.55
N LEU A 89 -4.84 -2.98 -8.13
CA LEU A 89 -5.93 -2.92 -9.09
C LEU A 89 -5.69 -1.82 -10.14
N TRP A 90 -6.35 -1.93 -11.28
CA TRP A 90 -6.64 -0.82 -12.16
C TRP A 90 -8.11 -0.49 -12.06
N GLY A 91 -8.46 0.77 -11.90
CA GLY A 91 -9.83 1.21 -11.71
C GLY A 91 -10.22 2.32 -12.66
N VAL A 92 -11.53 2.51 -12.78
CA VAL A 92 -12.15 3.64 -13.47
C VAL A 92 -13.22 4.26 -12.56
N PRO A 93 -13.54 5.55 -12.70
CA PRO A 93 -14.68 6.12 -11.99
C PRO A 93 -15.98 5.39 -12.33
N ASP A 94 -16.90 5.32 -11.40
CA ASP A 94 -18.20 4.61 -11.52
C ASP A 94 -19.05 5.07 -12.71
N TYR A 95 -18.93 6.35 -13.08
CA TYR A 95 -19.67 6.92 -14.23
C TYR A 95 -19.13 6.44 -15.60
N VAL A 96 -17.99 5.77 -15.68
CA VAL A 96 -17.53 5.10 -16.89
C VAL A 96 -18.39 3.85 -17.10
N PRO A 97 -19.18 3.73 -18.21
CA PRO A 97 -20.12 2.64 -18.37
C PRO A 97 -19.42 1.26 -18.36
N GLU A 98 -19.91 0.34 -17.54
CA GLU A 98 -19.36 -1.03 -17.47
C GLU A 98 -19.47 -1.76 -18.82
N ALA A 99 -20.55 -1.52 -19.55
CA ALA A 99 -20.71 -2.08 -20.90
C ALA A 99 -19.64 -1.62 -21.91
N ALA A 100 -19.02 -0.45 -21.65
CA ALA A 100 -17.92 0.03 -22.47
C ALA A 100 -16.55 -0.50 -21.97
N VAL A 101 -16.32 -0.45 -20.65
CA VAL A 101 -15.05 -0.81 -20.04
C VAL A 101 -15.29 -1.65 -18.79
N SER A 102 -15.11 -2.96 -18.87
CA SER A 102 -15.23 -3.91 -17.75
C SER A 102 -13.91 -4.58 -17.40
N GLU A 103 -12.98 -4.61 -18.35
CA GLU A 103 -11.68 -5.24 -18.19
C GLU A 103 -10.57 -4.45 -18.90
N VAL A 104 -9.32 -4.75 -18.57
CA VAL A 104 -8.16 -4.03 -19.16
C VAL A 104 -8.13 -4.14 -20.69
N PHE A 105 -8.55 -5.27 -21.27
CA PHE A 105 -8.59 -5.46 -22.71
C PHE A 105 -9.56 -4.49 -23.42
N ASP A 106 -10.62 -4.05 -22.72
CA ASP A 106 -11.60 -3.10 -23.27
C ASP A 106 -10.99 -1.72 -23.58
N LEU A 107 -9.87 -1.37 -22.96
CA LEU A 107 -9.14 -0.15 -23.23
C LEU A 107 -8.63 -0.06 -24.67
N LEU A 108 -8.53 -1.19 -25.40
CA LEU A 108 -8.11 -1.23 -26.80
C LEU A 108 -9.26 -1.01 -27.79
N LYS A 109 -10.52 -0.95 -27.34
CA LYS A 109 -11.66 -0.66 -28.21
C LYS A 109 -11.57 0.76 -28.76
N ALA A 110 -11.74 0.92 -30.05
CA ALA A 110 -11.58 2.22 -30.74
C ALA A 110 -12.45 3.35 -30.16
N GLU A 111 -13.67 3.02 -29.72
CA GLU A 111 -14.58 3.97 -29.06
C GLU A 111 -14.14 4.32 -27.63
N VAL A 112 -13.42 3.43 -26.95
CA VAL A 112 -12.86 3.66 -25.62
C VAL A 112 -11.61 4.53 -25.73
N VAL A 113 -10.68 4.18 -26.62
CA VAL A 113 -9.44 4.96 -26.88
C VAL A 113 -9.76 6.43 -27.17
N LYS A 114 -10.84 6.73 -27.90
CA LYS A 114 -11.24 8.10 -28.21
C LYS A 114 -11.72 8.93 -27.02
N LYS A 115 -12.18 8.28 -25.96
CA LYS A 115 -12.81 8.92 -24.78
C LYS A 115 -11.92 8.86 -23.53
N MET A 116 -11.13 7.80 -23.42
CA MET A 116 -10.27 7.57 -22.27
C MET A 116 -9.08 8.52 -22.30
N ASN A 117 -8.75 9.13 -21.18
CA ASN A 117 -7.49 9.85 -21.04
C ASN A 117 -6.34 8.88 -21.35
N SER A 118 -5.50 9.26 -22.28
CA SER A 118 -4.37 8.44 -22.70
C SER A 118 -3.23 8.38 -21.68
N THR A 119 -3.22 9.29 -20.71
CA THR A 119 -2.23 9.32 -19.62
C THR A 119 -2.70 8.45 -18.48
N ILE A 120 -1.88 7.47 -18.12
CA ILE A 120 -2.08 6.62 -16.94
C ILE A 120 -1.00 7.00 -15.92
N GLN A 121 -1.40 7.72 -14.88
CA GLN A 121 -0.50 8.21 -13.84
C GLN A 121 -0.37 7.17 -12.73
N GLY A 122 0.82 6.64 -12.55
CA GLY A 122 1.20 5.74 -11.45
C GLY A 122 1.97 6.47 -10.34
N ILE A 123 2.58 5.66 -9.46
CA ILE A 123 3.40 6.13 -8.33
C ILE A 123 4.88 5.78 -8.54
N ASN A 124 5.68 5.85 -7.47
CA ASN A 124 7.13 5.66 -7.54
C ASN A 124 7.53 4.29 -8.15
N PRO A 125 8.69 4.21 -8.83
CA PRO A 125 9.12 3.00 -9.56
C PRO A 125 9.32 1.76 -8.67
N GLY A 126 9.60 1.93 -7.38
CA GLY A 126 9.80 0.82 -6.43
C GLY A 126 8.50 0.14 -5.98
N ALA A 127 7.35 0.76 -6.22
CA ALA A 127 6.05 0.19 -5.82
C ALA A 127 5.67 -1.02 -6.68
N GLY A 128 5.01 -2.02 -6.06
CA GLY A 128 4.49 -3.19 -6.76
C GLY A 128 3.56 -2.81 -7.90
N ILE A 129 2.57 -1.95 -7.63
CA ILE A 129 1.60 -1.49 -8.63
C ILE A 129 2.27 -0.83 -9.84
N THR A 130 3.36 -0.11 -9.67
CA THR A 130 4.11 0.50 -10.79
C THR A 130 4.75 -0.58 -11.67
N ARG A 131 5.42 -1.56 -11.07
CA ARG A 131 6.01 -2.69 -11.81
C ARG A 131 4.95 -3.50 -12.54
N PHE A 132 3.83 -3.79 -11.87
CA PHE A 132 2.71 -4.50 -12.46
C PHE A 132 2.09 -3.71 -13.63
N SER A 133 1.91 -2.40 -13.45
CA SER A 133 1.35 -1.54 -14.51
C SER A 133 2.24 -1.46 -15.74
N ILE A 134 3.55 -1.40 -15.59
CA ILE A 134 4.49 -1.47 -16.70
C ILE A 134 4.33 -2.80 -17.47
N GLN A 135 4.14 -3.91 -16.76
CA GLN A 135 3.91 -5.21 -17.39
C GLN A 135 2.54 -5.26 -18.08
N VAL A 136 1.48 -4.71 -17.47
CA VAL A 136 0.16 -4.57 -18.09
C VAL A 136 0.25 -3.77 -19.39
N MET A 137 0.90 -2.59 -19.37
CA MET A 137 1.09 -1.77 -20.57
C MET A 137 1.71 -2.57 -21.71
N LYS A 138 2.74 -3.35 -21.41
CA LYS A 138 3.47 -4.17 -22.37
C LYS A 138 2.64 -5.33 -22.90
N ASP A 139 2.07 -6.14 -22.00
CA ASP A 139 1.46 -7.42 -22.38
C ASP A 139 0.09 -7.25 -23.03
N TYR A 140 -0.58 -6.12 -22.79
CA TYR A 140 -1.82 -5.74 -23.49
C TYR A 140 -1.54 -4.87 -24.74
N GLY A 141 -0.32 -4.40 -24.97
CA GLY A 141 -0.02 -3.53 -26.10
C GLY A 141 -0.68 -2.16 -26.02
N LEU A 142 -0.92 -1.64 -24.80
CA LEU A 142 -1.65 -0.40 -24.60
C LEU A 142 -0.91 0.82 -25.19
N SER A 143 0.42 0.80 -25.22
CA SER A 143 1.21 1.85 -25.84
C SER A 143 0.95 1.99 -27.36
N ASP A 144 0.70 0.89 -28.04
CA ASP A 144 0.37 0.89 -29.48
C ASP A 144 -1.02 1.52 -29.75
N ALA A 145 -1.91 1.47 -28.75
CA ALA A 145 -3.20 2.13 -28.78
C ALA A 145 -3.14 3.61 -28.35
N GLY A 146 -1.95 4.13 -28.00
CA GLY A 146 -1.72 5.53 -27.65
C GLY A 146 -1.69 5.84 -26.15
N TYR A 147 -1.85 4.84 -25.27
CA TYR A 147 -1.71 5.06 -23.83
C TYR A 147 -0.26 5.24 -23.41
N GLN A 148 -0.03 6.10 -22.43
CA GLN A 148 1.28 6.36 -21.85
C GLN A 148 1.22 6.22 -20.33
N PHE A 149 2.13 5.43 -19.77
CA PHE A 149 2.25 5.26 -18.33
C PHE A 149 3.39 6.12 -17.78
N PHE A 150 3.08 6.92 -16.76
CA PHE A 150 4.05 7.76 -16.09
C PHE A 150 4.16 7.35 -14.61
N PRO A 151 5.36 6.97 -14.14
CA PRO A 151 5.61 6.90 -12.71
C PRO A 151 5.64 8.31 -12.13
N GLY A 152 5.37 8.43 -10.83
CA GLY A 152 5.36 9.73 -10.14
C GLY A 152 5.33 9.58 -8.64
N SER A 153 4.83 10.58 -7.95
CA SER A 153 4.51 10.52 -6.53
C SER A 153 3.10 9.97 -6.29
N GLU A 154 2.78 9.67 -5.05
CA GLU A 154 1.42 9.35 -4.60
C GLU A 154 0.45 10.50 -4.92
N ASP A 155 0.89 11.74 -4.64
CA ASP A 155 0.11 12.94 -4.92
C ASP A 155 -0.14 13.16 -6.43
N ASP A 156 0.82 12.84 -7.30
CA ASP A 156 0.61 12.91 -8.75
C ASP A 156 -0.51 11.96 -9.19
N CYS A 157 -0.51 10.72 -8.70
CA CYS A 157 -1.53 9.72 -9.01
C CYS A 157 -2.92 10.16 -8.53
N PHE A 158 -3.02 10.62 -7.29
CA PHE A 158 -4.31 11.03 -6.70
C PHE A 158 -4.86 12.29 -7.36
N SER A 159 -4.00 13.29 -7.58
CA SER A 159 -4.39 14.54 -8.23
C SER A 159 -4.86 14.33 -9.67
N ALA A 160 -4.21 13.42 -10.41
CA ALA A 160 -4.62 13.07 -11.76
C ALA A 160 -6.04 12.46 -11.77
N PHE A 161 -6.31 11.51 -10.85
CA PHE A 161 -7.63 10.91 -10.70
C PHE A 161 -8.69 11.94 -10.26
N GLU A 162 -8.43 12.70 -9.19
CA GLU A 162 -9.36 13.67 -8.63
C GLU A 162 -9.71 14.77 -9.66
N SER A 163 -8.71 15.23 -10.44
CA SER A 163 -8.92 16.21 -11.53
C SER A 163 -9.79 15.64 -12.64
N ALA A 164 -9.54 14.42 -13.08
CA ALA A 164 -10.35 13.75 -14.11
C ALA A 164 -11.80 13.56 -13.64
N VAL A 165 -12.02 13.14 -12.39
CA VAL A 165 -13.35 12.99 -11.80
C VAL A 165 -14.09 14.33 -11.74
N ALA A 166 -13.42 15.41 -11.32
CA ALA A 166 -14.01 16.74 -11.26
C ALA A 166 -14.49 17.24 -12.63
N ASN A 167 -13.77 16.88 -13.69
CA ASN A 167 -14.08 17.22 -15.08
C ASN A 167 -14.98 16.19 -15.78
N LYS A 168 -15.38 15.11 -15.12
CA LYS A 168 -16.13 13.99 -15.71
C LYS A 168 -15.42 13.34 -16.90
N GLU A 169 -14.10 13.33 -16.88
CA GLU A 169 -13.27 12.66 -17.88
C GLU A 169 -13.18 11.14 -17.59
N TRP A 170 -13.09 10.35 -18.66
CA TRP A 170 -12.78 8.95 -18.51
C TRP A 170 -11.29 8.78 -18.20
N VAL A 171 -10.97 8.13 -17.11
CA VAL A 171 -9.59 7.91 -16.65
C VAL A 171 -9.43 6.49 -16.13
N VAL A 172 -8.29 5.88 -16.42
CA VAL A 172 -7.81 4.67 -15.75
C VAL A 172 -6.82 5.08 -14.68
N VAL A 173 -6.98 4.54 -13.48
CA VAL A 173 -6.05 4.77 -12.38
C VAL A 173 -5.49 3.44 -11.87
N PRO A 174 -4.16 3.28 -11.84
CA PRO A 174 -3.51 2.18 -11.13
C PRO A 174 -3.52 2.50 -9.64
N LEU A 175 -4.23 1.67 -8.89
CA LEU A 175 -4.44 1.85 -7.45
C LEU A 175 -4.18 0.54 -6.68
N TRP A 176 -4.49 0.61 -5.43
CA TRP A 176 -4.41 -0.51 -4.48
C TRP A 176 -5.45 -0.34 -3.37
N LYS A 177 -5.74 -1.41 -2.66
CA LYS A 177 -6.41 -1.35 -1.36
C LYS A 177 -5.45 -1.82 -0.27
N PRO A 178 -5.41 -1.16 0.90
CA PRO A 178 -6.19 0.03 1.29
C PRO A 178 -5.65 1.32 0.69
N GLN A 179 -6.55 2.26 0.38
CA GLN A 179 -6.19 3.58 -0.09
C GLN A 179 -7.40 4.53 0.10
N PHE A 180 -7.17 5.76 0.58
CA PHE A 180 -8.25 6.67 1.01
C PHE A 180 -9.20 7.12 -0.11
N LEU A 181 -8.80 7.08 -1.39
CA LEU A 181 -9.71 7.41 -2.50
C LEU A 181 -10.94 6.50 -2.54
N HIS A 182 -10.79 5.23 -2.15
CA HIS A 182 -11.91 4.29 -2.07
C HIS A 182 -12.94 4.65 -0.99
N TYR A 183 -12.55 5.47 -0.02
CA TYR A 183 -13.48 5.99 0.98
C TYR A 183 -14.37 7.11 0.43
N ARG A 184 -13.84 7.87 -0.54
CA ARG A 184 -14.49 9.07 -1.08
C ARG A 184 -15.15 8.85 -2.45
N TYR A 185 -14.60 7.96 -3.25
CA TYR A 185 -14.99 7.74 -4.64
C TYR A 185 -15.40 6.30 -4.87
N ASP A 186 -16.47 6.12 -5.64
CA ASP A 186 -16.85 4.82 -6.18
C ASP A 186 -15.93 4.53 -7.37
N ILE A 187 -14.93 3.69 -7.14
CA ILE A 187 -13.94 3.27 -8.14
C ILE A 187 -14.25 1.83 -8.51
N ARG A 188 -14.63 1.63 -9.77
CA ARG A 188 -14.90 0.30 -10.31
C ARG A 188 -13.60 -0.34 -10.79
N GLU A 189 -13.31 -1.51 -10.24
CA GLU A 189 -12.12 -2.30 -10.59
C GLU A 189 -12.28 -2.91 -11.97
N LEU A 190 -11.24 -2.84 -12.80
CA LEU A 190 -11.17 -3.52 -14.09
C LEU A 190 -10.69 -4.95 -13.87
N LYS A 191 -11.35 -5.90 -14.53
CA LYS A 191 -10.86 -7.28 -14.56
C LYS A 191 -9.52 -7.33 -15.31
N GLU A 192 -8.57 -8.05 -14.73
CA GLU A 192 -7.25 -8.31 -15.34
C GLU A 192 -7.02 -9.82 -15.42
N PRO A 193 -7.49 -10.47 -16.51
CA PRO A 193 -7.54 -11.94 -16.61
C PRO A 193 -6.17 -12.60 -16.81
N LYS A 194 -5.10 -11.85 -17.11
CA LYS A 194 -3.75 -12.39 -17.25
C LYS A 194 -3.01 -12.56 -15.92
N GLY A 195 -3.57 -12.05 -14.81
CA GLY A 195 -2.97 -12.14 -13.48
C GLY A 195 -1.73 -11.25 -13.27
N LEU A 196 -1.60 -10.17 -14.05
CA LEU A 196 -0.42 -9.31 -14.04
C LEU A 196 -0.39 -8.33 -12.86
N LEU A 197 -1.53 -8.13 -12.18
CA LEU A 197 -1.63 -7.28 -11.00
C LEU A 197 -1.28 -7.99 -9.68
N GLY A 198 -0.80 -9.23 -9.78
CA GLY A 198 -0.48 -10.04 -8.61
C GLY A 198 -1.73 -10.71 -8.00
N ILE A 199 -1.58 -11.14 -6.77
CA ILE A 199 -2.67 -11.73 -5.98
C ILE A 199 -2.99 -10.83 -4.78
N VAL A 200 -4.01 -11.17 -4.01
CA VAL A 200 -4.21 -10.56 -2.69
C VAL A 200 -3.02 -10.88 -1.81
N ASP A 201 -2.32 -9.84 -1.38
CA ASP A 201 -1.15 -9.94 -0.51
C ASP A 201 -1.59 -10.03 0.97
N ARG A 202 -0.64 -10.40 1.84
CA ARG A 202 -0.75 -10.30 3.30
C ARG A 202 0.10 -9.12 3.76
N ALA A 203 -0.49 -8.16 4.46
CA ALA A 203 0.26 -7.11 5.13
C ALA A 203 0.76 -7.61 6.48
N VAL A 204 2.06 -7.69 6.65
CA VAL A 204 2.72 -8.24 7.85
C VAL A 204 3.78 -7.29 8.40
N LEU A 205 4.15 -7.45 9.66
CA LEU A 205 5.40 -6.93 10.19
C LEU A 205 6.54 -7.88 9.83
N LEU A 206 7.67 -7.33 9.44
CA LEU A 206 8.92 -8.08 9.35
C LEU A 206 9.82 -7.65 10.50
N LEU A 207 10.10 -8.55 11.42
CA LEU A 207 11.03 -8.33 12.53
C LEU A 207 12.32 -9.09 12.23
N ARG A 208 13.47 -8.47 12.38
CA ARG A 208 14.77 -9.15 12.32
C ARG A 208 14.87 -10.19 13.43
N ASP A 209 15.36 -11.37 13.12
CA ASP A 209 15.46 -12.47 14.11
C ASP A 209 16.43 -12.10 15.25
N ASP A 210 17.51 -11.36 14.96
CA ASP A 210 18.47 -10.90 15.95
C ASP A 210 17.85 -9.91 16.98
N LYS A 211 16.67 -9.35 16.70
CA LYS A 211 15.91 -8.43 17.59
C LYS A 211 14.80 -9.11 18.38
N LYS A 212 14.49 -10.37 18.11
CA LYS A 212 13.46 -11.13 18.81
C LYS A 212 13.63 -11.09 20.33
N HIS A 213 14.85 -11.14 20.81
CA HIS A 213 15.19 -11.11 22.23
C HIS A 213 14.72 -9.87 23.00
N LEU A 214 14.36 -8.77 22.28
CA LEU A 214 13.77 -7.56 22.87
C LEU A 214 12.33 -7.77 23.32
N PHE A 215 11.64 -8.78 22.80
CA PHE A 215 10.24 -9.04 23.03
C PHE A 215 10.03 -10.25 23.94
N SER A 216 8.98 -10.22 24.76
CA SER A 216 8.44 -11.42 25.38
C SER A 216 7.58 -12.20 24.38
N GLU A 217 7.33 -13.48 24.65
CA GLU A 217 6.42 -14.29 23.83
C GLU A 217 5.02 -13.66 23.72
N GLN A 218 4.50 -13.10 24.82
CA GLN A 218 3.21 -12.42 24.84
C GLN A 218 3.17 -11.18 23.94
N GLN A 219 4.28 -10.41 23.91
CA GLN A 219 4.40 -9.24 23.03
C GLN A 219 4.44 -9.65 21.55
N ILE A 220 5.19 -10.71 21.21
CA ILE A 220 5.20 -11.30 19.87
C ILE A 220 3.80 -11.78 19.48
N GLN A 221 3.13 -12.55 20.35
CA GLN A 221 1.75 -13.01 20.09
C GLN A 221 0.77 -11.86 19.91
N LYS A 222 0.90 -10.78 20.68
CA LYS A 222 0.06 -9.59 20.52
C LYS A 222 0.25 -8.92 19.15
N LEU A 223 1.50 -8.74 18.70
CA LEU A 223 1.79 -8.18 17.37
C LEU A 223 1.28 -9.09 16.25
N ASP A 224 1.47 -10.41 16.40
CA ASP A 224 1.00 -11.41 15.45
C ASP A 224 -0.54 -11.48 15.37
N SER A 225 -1.22 -11.21 16.46
CA SER A 225 -2.68 -11.26 16.55
C SER A 225 -3.40 -9.98 16.10
N LEU A 226 -2.67 -8.88 15.83
CA LEU A 226 -3.30 -7.63 15.37
C LEU A 226 -4.02 -7.87 14.04
N ARG A 227 -5.27 -7.43 13.97
CA ARG A 227 -6.09 -7.51 12.75
C ARG A 227 -6.75 -6.17 12.51
N PHE A 228 -6.58 -5.69 11.31
CA PHE A 228 -7.26 -4.53 10.77
C PHE A 228 -8.06 -4.98 9.54
N SER A 229 -8.56 -4.05 8.77
CA SER A 229 -9.10 -4.31 7.43
C SER A 229 -8.66 -3.21 6.48
N ASN A 230 -8.78 -3.46 5.18
CA ASN A 230 -8.54 -2.44 4.17
C ASN A 230 -9.40 -1.18 4.42
N ASP A 231 -10.67 -1.37 4.81
CA ASP A 231 -11.59 -0.25 5.06
C ASP A 231 -11.19 0.57 6.29
N ILE A 232 -10.74 -0.08 7.38
CA ILE A 232 -10.23 0.59 8.58
C ILE A 232 -9.00 1.44 8.22
N ILE A 233 -8.04 0.87 7.51
CA ILE A 233 -6.84 1.61 7.11
C ILE A 233 -7.20 2.78 6.19
N ALA A 234 -8.10 2.58 5.23
CA ALA A 234 -8.55 3.63 4.32
C ALA A 234 -9.28 4.78 5.04
N ASP A 235 -10.15 4.47 6.02
CA ASP A 235 -10.84 5.46 6.85
C ASP A 235 -9.87 6.29 7.69
N LEU A 236 -8.95 5.62 8.40
CA LEU A 236 -7.94 6.32 9.22
C LEU A 236 -7.01 7.18 8.36
N ASP A 237 -6.61 6.68 7.19
CA ASP A 237 -5.78 7.40 6.23
C ASP A 237 -6.51 8.63 5.66
N TYR A 238 -7.82 8.50 5.37
CA TYR A 238 -8.65 9.63 4.96
C TYR A 238 -8.69 10.73 6.02
N LYS A 239 -8.90 10.37 7.29
CA LYS A 239 -8.91 11.33 8.42
C LYS A 239 -7.59 12.11 8.52
N VAL A 240 -6.47 11.47 8.21
CA VAL A 240 -5.16 12.11 8.20
C VAL A 240 -4.97 12.97 6.95
N CYS A 241 -5.16 12.39 5.76
CA CYS A 241 -4.80 13.02 4.49
C CYS A 241 -5.79 14.10 4.02
N ARG A 242 -7.06 14.01 4.41
CA ARG A 242 -8.13 14.90 3.92
C ARG A 242 -8.79 15.74 5.03
N GLU A 243 -8.88 15.23 6.26
CA GLU A 243 -9.39 16.00 7.38
C GLU A 243 -8.28 16.71 8.20
N GLY A 244 -7.01 16.44 7.87
CA GLY A 244 -5.86 17.07 8.51
C GLY A 244 -5.66 16.69 9.97
N LYS A 245 -6.20 15.55 10.42
CA LYS A 245 -6.08 15.09 11.80
C LYS A 245 -4.66 14.56 12.07
N PRO A 246 -4.12 14.74 13.30
CA PRO A 246 -2.80 14.20 13.65
C PRO A 246 -2.80 12.66 13.61
N GLN A 247 -1.92 12.07 12.83
CA GLN A 247 -1.88 10.63 12.54
C GLN A 247 -1.79 9.77 13.81
N ASP A 248 -0.85 10.07 14.70
CA ASP A 248 -0.66 9.28 15.93
C ASP A 248 -1.87 9.37 16.87
N GLN A 249 -2.58 10.50 16.88
CA GLN A 249 -3.80 10.66 17.67
C GLN A 249 -4.95 9.84 17.10
N VAL A 250 -5.21 9.96 15.80
CA VAL A 250 -6.28 9.20 15.12
C VAL A 250 -6.13 7.69 15.32
N THR A 251 -4.92 7.18 15.16
CA THR A 251 -4.65 5.75 15.31
C THR A 251 -4.66 5.30 16.77
N HIS A 252 -4.20 6.14 17.70
CA HIS A 252 -4.28 5.88 19.14
C HIS A 252 -5.73 5.80 19.63
N ASP A 253 -6.56 6.77 19.27
CA ASP A 253 -7.97 6.81 19.67
C ASP A 253 -8.71 5.59 19.13
N TRP A 254 -8.49 5.24 17.86
CA TRP A 254 -9.07 4.04 17.28
C TRP A 254 -8.67 2.75 18.03
N LEU A 255 -7.39 2.62 18.43
CA LEU A 255 -6.92 1.46 19.20
C LEU A 255 -7.58 1.37 20.58
N ILE A 256 -7.76 2.50 21.27
CA ILE A 256 -8.49 2.55 22.56
C ILE A 256 -9.96 2.15 22.37
N GLU A 257 -10.65 2.74 21.40
CA GLU A 257 -12.07 2.48 21.12
C GLU A 257 -12.32 0.99 20.81
N ASN A 258 -11.33 0.31 20.23
CA ASN A 258 -11.41 -1.12 19.89
C ASN A 258 -10.74 -2.05 20.94
N GLY A 259 -10.31 -1.52 22.10
CA GLY A 259 -9.74 -2.32 23.19
C GLY A 259 -8.42 -3.00 22.85
N LEU A 260 -7.65 -2.43 21.94
CA LEU A 260 -6.36 -3.00 21.50
C LEU A 260 -5.17 -2.47 22.32
N ILE A 261 -5.33 -1.34 22.98
CA ILE A 261 -4.39 -0.77 23.94
C ILE A 261 -5.13 -0.20 25.16
#